data_a72ecab8c38fd7306a8bce40c7cfa711
#
_entry.id   a72ecab8c38fd7306a8bce40c7cfa711
#
_cell.length_a   1.000
_cell.length_b   1.000
_cell.length_c   1.000
_cell.angle_alpha   90.00
_cell.angle_beta   90.00
_cell.angle_gamma   90.00
#
_symmetry.space_group_name_H-M   'P 1'
#
loop_
_entity.id
_entity.type
_entity.pdbx_description
1 polymer ?
#
loop_
_entity_poly.entity_id
_entity_poly.type
_entity_poly.pdbx_seq_one_letter_code
_entity_poly.pdbx_strand_id
1 'polypeptide(L)'
;MTNKPAKRPVNGVLLLDKPEGLSSNTALQKARRLFRAEKAGHTGVLDPLATGLLPVCFGEAAKFAQYLIDADKAYTATLKLGEASSTGDAEGEIIAAARADISLAEFQTACQALTGNIRQVPPMFSALKHEGKPLYEYARKGIVIERKPRDITVYAIDITEFDAPKAVISVRCSKGTYIRTLSEDIAKHIGTFAHLTALRRTETAGFTIAQSHTLEALANLDETERDSLLLPCDVLVSHFPQTVLNDYAVHMLQCGQRPRFEEDLPSDTPVRVYTENGRFVGLAEYQKEICRLKALRLMNTAASAA
;
A
#
# COMPACT_ATOMS: atom_id res chain seq x y z
N MET A 1 -38.93 4.05 -0.59
CA MET A 1 -37.84 3.09 -0.82
C MET A 1 -36.88 3.74 -1.80
N THR A 2 -35.74 4.27 -1.36
CA THR A 2 -34.73 4.86 -2.25
C THR A 2 -34.08 3.73 -3.04
N ASN A 3 -34.38 3.67 -4.33
CA ASN A 3 -33.79 2.73 -5.26
C ASN A 3 -32.28 2.99 -5.31
N LYS A 4 -31.45 2.20 -4.62
CA LYS A 4 -30.01 2.32 -4.72
C LYS A 4 -29.61 2.05 -6.17
N PRO A 5 -28.83 2.93 -6.80
CA PRO A 5 -28.39 2.71 -8.18
C PRO A 5 -27.66 1.37 -8.30
N ALA A 6 -27.90 0.66 -9.40
CA ALA A 6 -27.29 -0.64 -9.67
C ALA A 6 -25.75 -0.53 -9.66
N LYS A 7 -25.10 -1.56 -9.15
CA LYS A 7 -23.64 -1.68 -9.27
C LYS A 7 -23.27 -2.01 -10.72
N ARG A 8 -22.03 -1.65 -11.10
CA ARG A 8 -21.52 -1.90 -12.45
C ARG A 8 -20.11 -2.51 -12.41
N PRO A 9 -19.69 -3.21 -13.45
CA PRO A 9 -18.33 -3.71 -13.59
C PRO A 9 -17.38 -2.53 -13.89
N VAL A 10 -16.64 -2.08 -12.89
CA VAL A 10 -15.59 -1.07 -13.01
C VAL A 10 -14.24 -1.78 -12.89
N ASN A 11 -13.33 -1.53 -13.83
CA ASN A 11 -11.97 -2.08 -13.82
C ASN A 11 -10.95 -0.95 -13.86
N GLY A 12 -9.94 -1.00 -12.99
CA GLY A 12 -8.87 -0.01 -12.97
C GLY A 12 -8.38 0.29 -11.57
N VAL A 13 -7.44 1.21 -11.47
CA VAL A 13 -6.80 1.61 -10.22
C VAL A 13 -7.05 3.07 -9.97
N LEU A 14 -7.67 3.38 -8.84
CA LEU A 14 -7.83 4.73 -8.32
C LEU A 14 -6.70 5.02 -7.33
N LEU A 15 -5.99 6.10 -7.51
CA LEU A 15 -5.08 6.65 -6.51
C LEU A 15 -5.89 7.55 -5.57
N LEU A 16 -6.26 7.01 -4.40
CA LEU A 16 -7.08 7.74 -3.44
C LEU A 16 -6.19 8.47 -2.42
N ASP A 17 -6.42 9.77 -2.21
CA ASP A 17 -5.92 10.48 -1.03
C ASP A 17 -6.86 10.18 0.14
N LYS A 18 -6.45 9.24 1.00
CA LYS A 18 -7.25 8.84 2.17
C LYS A 18 -7.28 9.99 3.19
N PRO A 19 -8.46 10.49 3.57
CA PRO A 19 -8.55 11.48 4.64
C PRO A 19 -8.28 10.86 6.00
N GLU A 20 -7.99 11.69 6.99
CA GLU A 20 -7.88 11.34 8.40
C GLU A 20 -9.21 10.80 8.96
N GLY A 21 -9.14 10.02 10.04
CA GLY A 21 -10.29 9.49 10.77
C GLY A 21 -10.99 8.30 10.12
N LEU A 22 -10.61 7.90 8.91
CA LEU A 22 -11.18 6.74 8.23
C LEU A 22 -10.19 5.57 8.20
N SER A 23 -10.67 4.36 8.49
CA SER A 23 -9.89 3.17 8.17
C SER A 23 -9.73 3.03 6.64
N SER A 24 -8.68 2.35 6.18
CA SER A 24 -8.48 2.06 4.76
C SER A 24 -9.68 1.38 4.13
N ASN A 25 -10.32 0.43 4.83
CA ASN A 25 -11.52 -0.23 4.34
C ASN A 25 -12.72 0.71 4.25
N THR A 26 -12.91 1.61 5.22
CA THR A 26 -14.00 2.60 5.17
C THR A 26 -13.81 3.56 4.00
N ALA A 27 -12.60 4.05 3.78
CA ALA A 27 -12.27 4.92 2.63
C ALA A 27 -12.50 4.19 1.29
N LEU A 28 -12.04 2.93 1.17
CA LEU A 28 -12.31 2.07 0.02
C LEU A 28 -13.80 1.91 -0.23
N GLN A 29 -14.61 1.63 0.80
CA GLN A 29 -16.07 1.44 0.62
C GLN A 29 -16.77 2.75 0.21
N LYS A 30 -16.29 3.93 0.65
CA LYS A 30 -16.77 5.22 0.16
C LYS A 30 -16.44 5.41 -1.34
N ALA A 31 -15.17 5.19 -1.74
CA ALA A 31 -14.77 5.24 -3.14
C ALA A 31 -15.56 4.25 -3.99
N ARG A 32 -15.70 2.99 -3.54
CA ARG A 32 -16.49 1.97 -4.22
C ARG A 32 -17.95 2.38 -4.46
N ARG A 33 -18.57 3.10 -3.53
CA ARG A 33 -19.94 3.62 -3.69
C ARG A 33 -20.00 4.72 -4.74
N LEU A 34 -19.04 5.65 -4.74
CA LEU A 34 -18.96 6.74 -5.74
C LEU A 34 -18.87 6.19 -7.17
N PHE A 35 -18.05 5.15 -7.38
CA PHE A 35 -17.90 4.47 -8.66
C PHE A 35 -19.00 3.43 -8.94
N ARG A 36 -19.90 3.15 -8.00
CA ARG A 36 -20.88 2.07 -8.05
C ARG A 36 -20.27 0.69 -8.36
N ALA A 37 -18.96 0.52 -8.04
CA ALA A 37 -18.21 -0.67 -8.42
C ALA A 37 -18.71 -1.93 -7.69
N GLU A 38 -18.78 -3.07 -8.40
CA GLU A 38 -19.15 -4.37 -7.85
C GLU A 38 -18.12 -4.90 -6.87
N LYS A 39 -16.84 -4.74 -7.21
CA LYS A 39 -15.70 -5.27 -6.44
C LYS A 39 -14.65 -4.17 -6.27
N ALA A 40 -14.01 -4.14 -5.10
CA ALA A 40 -12.87 -3.29 -4.82
C ALA A 40 -11.94 -3.94 -3.78
N GLY A 41 -10.65 -3.63 -3.88
CA GLY A 41 -9.60 -3.97 -2.91
C GLY A 41 -8.62 -2.82 -2.78
N HIS A 42 -7.64 -2.89 -1.89
CA HIS A 42 -6.56 -1.91 -1.77
C HIS A 42 -5.20 -2.60 -1.59
N THR A 43 -4.11 -1.89 -1.89
CA THR A 43 -2.74 -2.42 -1.90
C THR A 43 -1.95 -2.08 -0.62
N GLY A 44 -2.60 -1.95 0.50
CA GLY A 44 -1.93 -1.68 1.78
C GLY A 44 -2.82 -0.93 2.74
N VAL A 45 -2.53 -1.08 4.01
CA VAL A 45 -3.31 -0.48 5.10
C VAL A 45 -2.68 0.85 5.51
N LEU A 46 -3.52 1.83 5.81
CA LEU A 46 -3.23 3.05 6.57
C LEU A 46 -4.12 3.05 7.80
N ASP A 47 -3.54 3.42 8.94
CA ASP A 47 -4.28 3.59 10.20
C ASP A 47 -5.31 4.73 10.07
N PRO A 48 -6.31 4.85 10.94
CA PRO A 48 -7.31 5.92 10.85
C PRO A 48 -6.68 7.33 10.92
N LEU A 49 -5.74 7.57 11.81
CA LEU A 49 -4.96 8.82 11.91
C LEU A 49 -4.17 9.11 10.62
N ALA A 50 -3.63 8.09 9.96
CA ALA A 50 -2.81 8.28 8.78
C ALA A 50 -3.62 8.74 7.58
N THR A 51 -3.07 9.66 6.80
CA THR A 51 -3.63 10.20 5.54
C THR A 51 -2.79 9.75 4.33
N GLY A 52 -3.22 10.14 3.14
CA GLY A 52 -2.40 10.07 1.94
C GLY A 52 -2.70 8.88 1.04
N LEU A 53 -1.74 8.55 0.20
CA LEU A 53 -1.89 7.70 -0.97
C LEU A 53 -2.33 6.27 -0.62
N LEU A 54 -3.53 5.91 -1.06
CA LEU A 54 -4.11 4.57 -0.93
C LEU A 54 -4.57 4.09 -2.32
N PRO A 55 -3.80 3.26 -3.03
CA PRO A 55 -4.27 2.70 -4.28
C PRO A 55 -5.46 1.74 -4.04
N VAL A 56 -6.58 2.04 -4.68
CA VAL A 56 -7.83 1.26 -4.67
C VAL A 56 -7.98 0.57 -6.02
N CYS A 57 -8.09 -0.76 -6.00
CA CYS A 57 -8.20 -1.60 -7.18
C CYS A 57 -9.65 -2.01 -7.38
N PHE A 58 -10.27 -1.61 -8.48
CA PHE A 58 -11.62 -2.00 -8.86
C PHE A 58 -11.62 -3.22 -9.79
N GLY A 59 -12.61 -4.11 -9.59
CA GLY A 59 -12.87 -5.25 -10.47
C GLY A 59 -11.63 -6.12 -10.71
N GLU A 60 -11.23 -6.23 -11.96
CA GLU A 60 -10.10 -7.08 -12.41
C GLU A 60 -8.75 -6.61 -11.85
N ALA A 61 -8.56 -5.30 -11.60
CA ALA A 61 -7.33 -4.79 -10.99
C ALA A 61 -7.05 -5.43 -9.61
N ALA A 62 -8.09 -5.81 -8.87
CA ALA A 62 -7.91 -6.47 -7.57
C ALA A 62 -7.13 -7.79 -7.65
N LYS A 63 -7.11 -8.45 -8.81
CA LYS A 63 -6.33 -9.68 -9.04
C LYS A 63 -4.82 -9.46 -8.98
N PHE A 64 -4.37 -8.23 -9.26
CA PHE A 64 -2.97 -7.84 -9.35
C PHE A 64 -2.50 -7.03 -8.14
N ALA A 65 -3.39 -6.66 -7.22
CA ALA A 65 -3.08 -5.85 -6.04
C ALA A 65 -1.93 -6.42 -5.19
N GLN A 66 -1.80 -7.74 -5.13
CA GLN A 66 -0.75 -8.43 -4.36
C GLN A 66 0.67 -8.04 -4.79
N TYR A 67 0.90 -7.71 -6.06
CA TYR A 67 2.22 -7.36 -6.58
C TYR A 67 2.72 -5.97 -6.14
N LEU A 68 1.82 -5.12 -5.61
CA LEU A 68 2.19 -3.83 -5.02
C LEU A 68 2.28 -3.83 -3.48
N ILE A 69 1.79 -4.87 -2.82
CA ILE A 69 1.86 -4.94 -1.34
C ILE A 69 3.30 -4.87 -0.86
N ASP A 70 4.20 -5.45 -1.63
CA ASP A 70 5.62 -5.56 -1.32
C ASP A 70 6.48 -4.36 -1.76
N ALA A 71 5.87 -3.34 -2.35
CA ALA A 71 6.58 -2.16 -2.81
C ALA A 71 7.08 -1.27 -1.65
N ASP A 72 8.13 -0.50 -1.92
CA ASP A 72 8.62 0.54 -1.02
C ASP A 72 7.60 1.66 -0.84
N LYS A 73 7.72 2.40 0.26
CA LYS A 73 6.81 3.48 0.62
C LYS A 73 7.59 4.69 1.12
N ALA A 74 7.03 5.87 0.92
CA ALA A 74 7.49 7.08 1.56
C ALA A 74 6.38 7.72 2.39
N TYR A 75 6.79 8.38 3.46
CA TYR A 75 5.89 9.02 4.42
C TYR A 75 6.44 10.37 4.88
N THR A 76 5.55 11.29 5.19
CA THR A 76 5.81 12.41 6.08
C THR A 76 5.20 12.09 7.43
N ALA A 77 5.98 12.15 8.50
CA ALA A 77 5.55 11.83 9.85
C ALA A 77 5.84 12.98 10.80
N THR A 78 4.84 13.36 11.61
CA THR A 78 5.01 14.32 12.70
C THR A 78 5.06 13.57 14.01
N LEU A 79 6.16 13.76 14.74
CA LEU A 79 6.42 13.15 16.05
C LEU A 79 6.20 14.18 17.15
N LYS A 80 5.64 13.73 18.27
CA LYS A 80 5.70 14.43 19.55
C LYS A 80 6.67 13.71 20.47
N LEU A 81 7.76 14.36 20.82
CA LEU A 81 8.79 13.88 21.73
C LEU A 81 8.38 14.09 23.19
N GLY A 82 8.88 13.25 24.08
CA GLY A 82 8.64 13.32 25.52
C GLY A 82 7.43 12.55 26.02
N GLU A 83 6.59 12.00 25.16
CA GLU A 83 5.38 11.27 25.56
C GLU A 83 5.25 9.94 24.81
N ALA A 84 4.86 8.88 25.53
CA ALA A 84 4.50 7.59 24.95
C ALA A 84 2.97 7.44 24.91
N SER A 85 2.44 6.92 23.80
CA SER A 85 1.04 6.58 23.62
C SER A 85 0.84 5.06 23.61
N SER A 86 -0.32 4.60 24.08
CA SER A 86 -0.67 3.17 24.10
C SER A 86 -0.77 2.53 22.73
N THR A 87 -0.97 3.31 21.65
CA THR A 87 -1.02 2.87 20.24
C THR A 87 0.20 3.25 19.42
N GLY A 88 1.12 4.08 19.99
CA GLY A 88 2.24 4.68 19.29
C GLY A 88 1.85 5.87 18.39
N ASP A 89 0.60 6.32 18.47
CA ASP A 89 0.04 7.49 17.76
C ASP A 89 -0.94 8.25 18.64
N ALA A 90 -1.47 9.39 18.16
CA ALA A 90 -2.36 10.27 18.93
C ALA A 90 -3.79 9.71 19.12
N GLU A 91 -4.12 8.52 18.59
CA GLU A 91 -5.40 7.85 18.85
C GLU A 91 -5.39 7.11 20.22
N GLY A 92 -4.19 6.86 20.79
CA GLY A 92 -4.03 6.19 22.07
C GLY A 92 -3.95 7.14 23.25
N GLU A 93 -4.13 6.59 24.46
CA GLU A 93 -3.92 7.32 25.71
C GLU A 93 -2.41 7.52 25.96
N ILE A 94 -2.04 8.66 26.54
CA ILE A 94 -0.67 8.91 27.00
C ILE A 94 -0.40 8.06 28.24
N ILE A 95 0.58 7.17 28.15
CA ILE A 95 0.89 6.17 29.18
C ILE A 95 2.20 6.44 29.92
N ALA A 96 3.07 7.26 29.36
CA ALA A 96 4.32 7.67 30.00
C ALA A 96 4.79 9.01 29.44
N ALA A 97 5.55 9.75 30.27
CA ALA A 97 6.20 10.99 29.88
C ALA A 97 7.67 10.99 30.36
N ALA A 98 8.53 11.68 29.61
CA ALA A 98 9.96 11.88 29.90
C ALA A 98 10.41 13.27 29.44
N ARG A 99 11.72 13.51 29.43
CA ARG A 99 12.27 14.77 28.93
C ARG A 99 11.85 15.04 27.48
N ALA A 100 11.53 16.28 27.18
CA ALA A 100 11.12 16.74 25.85
C ALA A 100 12.08 17.81 25.27
N ASP A 101 13.06 18.26 26.06
CA ASP A 101 14.10 19.21 25.70
C ASP A 101 15.25 18.55 24.90
N ILE A 102 14.90 18.00 23.76
CA ILE A 102 15.81 17.28 22.87
C ILE A 102 16.46 18.29 21.92
N SER A 103 17.77 18.20 21.75
CA SER A 103 18.48 18.97 20.75
C SER A 103 18.35 18.37 19.35
N LEU A 104 18.47 19.21 18.32
CA LEU A 104 18.49 18.74 16.92
C LEU A 104 19.62 17.72 16.69
N ALA A 105 20.80 17.90 17.31
CA ALA A 105 21.95 17.01 17.15
C ALA A 105 21.67 15.61 17.72
N GLU A 106 21.02 15.50 18.89
CA GLU A 106 20.59 14.20 19.46
C GLU A 106 19.59 13.50 18.53
N PHE A 107 18.61 14.26 18.03
CA PHE A 107 17.60 13.74 17.12
C PHE A 107 18.19 13.27 15.79
N GLN A 108 19.11 14.05 15.19
CA GLN A 108 19.84 13.68 13.98
C GLN A 108 20.64 12.38 14.17
N THR A 109 21.37 12.26 15.28
CA THR A 109 22.15 11.07 15.60
C THR A 109 21.24 9.81 15.69
N ALA A 110 20.07 9.94 16.33
CA ALA A 110 19.13 8.84 16.44
C ALA A 110 18.52 8.44 15.07
N CYS A 111 18.16 9.42 14.23
CA CYS A 111 17.68 9.17 12.87
C CYS A 111 18.73 8.44 12.01
N GLN A 112 20.01 8.87 12.10
CA GLN A 112 21.12 8.23 11.40
C GLN A 112 21.32 6.77 11.85
N ALA A 113 21.25 6.50 13.16
CA ALA A 113 21.42 5.16 13.71
C ALA A 113 20.31 4.18 13.26
N LEU A 114 19.13 4.69 12.90
CA LEU A 114 17.97 3.89 12.44
C LEU A 114 17.79 3.93 10.92
N THR A 115 18.74 4.49 10.18
CA THR A 115 18.81 4.41 8.72
C THR A 115 19.63 3.20 8.29
N GLY A 116 19.17 2.48 7.27
CA GLY A 116 19.78 1.24 6.77
C GLY A 116 18.95 0.00 7.11
N ASN A 117 19.59 -1.14 7.17
CA ASN A 117 18.95 -2.41 7.54
C ASN A 117 18.82 -2.50 9.07
N ILE A 118 17.62 -2.55 9.56
CA ILE A 118 17.30 -2.63 10.99
C ILE A 118 16.30 -3.74 11.28
N ARG A 119 16.21 -4.13 12.55
CA ARG A 119 15.20 -5.08 13.03
C ARG A 119 14.13 -4.34 13.81
N GLN A 120 12.89 -4.51 13.44
CA GLN A 120 11.75 -3.85 14.07
C GLN A 120 10.75 -4.88 14.61
N VAL A 121 10.29 -4.71 15.84
CA VAL A 121 9.18 -5.48 16.40
C VAL A 121 7.88 -4.83 15.98
N PRO A 122 7.01 -5.52 15.22
CA PRO A 122 5.72 -4.95 14.80
C PRO A 122 4.86 -4.56 16.01
N PRO A 123 4.06 -3.48 15.95
CA PRO A 123 3.20 -3.09 17.06
C PRO A 123 2.03 -4.06 17.24
N MET A 124 1.47 -4.11 18.45
CA MET A 124 0.25 -4.91 18.73
C MET A 124 -0.96 -4.41 17.94
N PHE A 125 -1.07 -3.08 17.75
CA PHE A 125 -2.08 -2.49 16.89
C PHE A 125 -1.69 -2.59 15.42
N SER A 126 -1.72 -3.82 14.87
CA SER A 126 -1.41 -4.11 13.48
C SER A 126 -2.37 -5.14 12.87
N ALA A 127 -2.40 -5.20 11.53
CA ALA A 127 -3.18 -6.16 10.77
C ALA A 127 -2.50 -7.54 10.61
N LEU A 128 -1.33 -7.73 11.23
CA LEU A 128 -0.66 -9.03 11.27
C LEU A 128 -1.54 -10.06 11.98
N LYS A 129 -1.56 -11.27 11.44
CA LYS A 129 -2.43 -12.32 11.98
C LYS A 129 -1.68 -13.25 12.94
N HIS A 130 -2.32 -13.55 14.07
CA HIS A 130 -2.00 -14.61 14.99
C HIS A 130 -3.22 -15.53 15.11
N GLU A 131 -3.05 -16.81 14.84
CA GLU A 131 -4.16 -17.80 14.83
C GLU A 131 -5.39 -17.35 13.98
N GLY A 132 -5.10 -16.76 12.81
CA GLY A 132 -6.14 -16.32 11.88
C GLY A 132 -6.79 -14.96 12.20
N LYS A 133 -6.55 -14.38 13.39
CA LYS A 133 -7.12 -13.09 13.83
C LYS A 133 -6.05 -12.00 13.81
N PRO A 134 -6.37 -10.76 13.39
CA PRO A 134 -5.41 -9.65 13.42
C PRO A 134 -5.01 -9.27 14.85
N LEU A 135 -3.74 -8.85 15.03
CA LEU A 135 -3.19 -8.51 16.34
C LEU A 135 -3.95 -7.36 17.03
N TYR A 136 -4.48 -6.40 16.28
CA TYR A 136 -5.25 -5.30 16.87
C TYR A 136 -6.52 -5.79 17.62
N GLU A 137 -7.10 -6.94 17.26
CA GLU A 137 -8.24 -7.51 17.99
C GLU A 137 -7.84 -8.05 19.38
N TYR A 138 -6.63 -8.60 19.49
CA TYR A 138 -6.05 -8.99 20.77
C TYR A 138 -5.69 -7.77 21.61
N ALA A 139 -5.04 -6.76 20.98
CA ALA A 139 -4.67 -5.50 21.65
C ALA A 139 -5.87 -4.81 22.29
N ARG A 140 -7.01 -4.71 21.59
CA ARG A 140 -8.26 -4.13 22.12
C ARG A 140 -8.83 -4.89 23.33
N LYS A 141 -8.44 -6.14 23.51
CA LYS A 141 -8.82 -6.97 24.69
C LYS A 141 -7.77 -6.95 25.79
N GLY A 142 -6.73 -6.12 25.67
CA GLY A 142 -5.60 -6.10 26.60
C GLY A 142 -4.69 -7.33 26.53
N ILE A 143 -4.83 -8.17 25.50
CA ILE A 143 -4.03 -9.39 25.34
C ILE A 143 -2.78 -9.05 24.54
N VAL A 144 -1.61 -9.29 25.14
CA VAL A 144 -0.32 -9.08 24.49
C VAL A 144 0.15 -10.40 23.87
N ILE A 145 0.40 -10.39 22.56
CA ILE A 145 0.97 -11.52 21.82
C ILE A 145 2.46 -11.25 21.60
N GLU A 146 3.31 -12.24 21.79
CA GLU A 146 4.73 -12.14 21.45
C GLU A 146 4.89 -11.95 19.93
N ARG A 147 5.68 -10.95 19.52
CA ARG A 147 5.97 -10.63 18.13
C ARG A 147 7.45 -10.80 17.86
N LYS A 148 7.77 -11.55 16.82
CA LYS A 148 9.15 -11.71 16.38
C LYS A 148 9.62 -10.45 15.66
N PRO A 149 10.84 -9.96 15.92
CA PRO A 149 11.44 -8.90 15.13
C PRO A 149 11.49 -9.29 13.64
N ARG A 150 11.36 -8.29 12.76
CA ARG A 150 11.44 -8.45 11.30
C ARG A 150 12.52 -7.54 10.76
N ASP A 151 13.23 -8.05 9.76
CA ASP A 151 14.19 -7.23 9.03
C ASP A 151 13.44 -6.28 8.11
N ILE A 152 13.79 -5.00 8.19
CA ILE A 152 13.28 -3.91 7.34
C ILE A 152 14.45 -3.03 6.91
N THR A 153 14.24 -2.27 5.84
CA THR A 153 15.21 -1.28 5.40
C THR A 153 14.58 0.11 5.47
N VAL A 154 15.22 1.01 6.18
CA VAL A 154 14.92 2.45 6.14
C VAL A 154 15.95 3.08 5.21
N TYR A 155 15.54 3.47 4.01
CA TYR A 155 16.44 3.99 2.99
C TYR A 155 16.93 5.40 3.30
N ALA A 156 16.04 6.23 3.88
CA ALA A 156 16.34 7.59 4.29
C ALA A 156 15.40 8.06 5.39
N ILE A 157 15.92 8.92 6.26
CA ILE A 157 15.16 9.74 7.22
C ILE A 157 15.69 11.17 7.08
N ASP A 158 14.87 12.06 6.51
CA ASP A 158 15.20 13.46 6.37
C ASP A 158 14.38 14.28 7.38
N ILE A 159 15.04 15.11 8.18
CA ILE A 159 14.36 16.00 9.15
C ILE A 159 13.96 17.25 8.39
N THR A 160 12.65 17.46 8.23
CA THR A 160 12.10 18.60 7.47
C THR A 160 11.75 19.78 8.38
N GLU A 161 11.40 19.50 9.64
CA GLU A 161 11.12 20.52 10.66
C GLU A 161 11.53 19.97 12.03
N PHE A 162 12.14 20.81 12.88
CA PHE A 162 12.47 20.45 14.25
C PHE A 162 12.30 21.65 15.18
N ASP A 163 11.34 21.54 16.09
CA ASP A 163 11.09 22.50 17.18
C ASP A 163 10.54 21.69 18.37
N ALA A 164 11.46 21.21 19.23
CA ALA A 164 11.09 20.31 20.33
C ALA A 164 9.98 20.89 21.20
N PRO A 165 8.95 20.08 21.54
CA PRO A 165 8.86 18.64 21.40
C PRO A 165 8.36 18.12 20.04
N LYS A 166 8.19 18.96 19.04
CA LYS A 166 7.72 18.58 17.69
C LYS A 166 8.90 18.29 16.77
N ALA A 167 8.82 17.19 16.00
CA ALA A 167 9.72 16.90 14.90
C ALA A 167 8.89 16.42 13.68
N VAL A 168 9.27 16.86 12.47
CA VAL A 168 8.70 16.37 11.22
C VAL A 168 9.79 15.71 10.41
N ILE A 169 9.55 14.49 10.00
CA ILE A 169 10.49 13.71 9.20
C ILE A 169 9.87 13.21 7.91
N SER A 170 10.64 13.15 6.85
CA SER A 170 10.35 12.39 5.65
C SER A 170 11.07 11.05 5.74
N VAL A 171 10.36 9.94 5.53
CA VAL A 171 10.92 8.58 5.65
C VAL A 171 10.66 7.83 4.37
N ARG A 172 11.69 7.21 3.79
CA ARG A 172 11.56 6.22 2.72
C ARG A 172 11.99 4.86 3.24
N CYS A 173 11.15 3.83 3.07
CA CYS A 173 11.37 2.52 3.69
C CYS A 173 10.80 1.37 2.88
N SER A 174 11.30 0.17 3.17
CA SER A 174 10.82 -1.09 2.61
C SER A 174 9.42 -1.45 3.13
N LYS A 175 8.80 -2.44 2.49
CA LYS A 175 7.57 -3.06 2.98
C LYS A 175 7.68 -3.49 4.44
N GLY A 176 6.55 -3.47 5.14
CA GLY A 176 6.44 -3.98 6.50
C GLY A 176 6.98 -3.06 7.59
N THR A 177 7.53 -1.90 7.25
CA THR A 177 7.97 -0.88 8.20
C THR A 177 6.78 -0.19 8.85
N TYR A 178 6.77 -0.12 10.19
CA TYR A 178 5.80 0.61 10.98
C TYR A 178 6.42 1.95 11.43
N ILE A 179 5.89 3.06 10.90
CA ILE A 179 6.42 4.40 11.22
C ILE A 179 6.16 4.76 12.68
N ARG A 180 5.08 4.24 13.30
CA ARG A 180 4.81 4.35 14.74
C ARG A 180 5.96 3.75 15.56
N THR A 181 6.33 2.51 15.28
CA THR A 181 7.46 1.87 15.95
C THR A 181 8.79 2.56 15.65
N LEU A 182 8.99 3.07 14.41
CA LEU A 182 10.19 3.84 14.08
C LEU A 182 10.29 5.10 14.94
N SER A 183 9.18 5.82 15.17
CA SER A 183 9.17 6.99 16.05
C SER A 183 9.52 6.65 17.49
N GLU A 184 9.01 5.53 18.01
CA GLU A 184 9.34 5.00 19.34
C GLU A 184 10.82 4.60 19.43
N ASP A 185 11.36 3.93 18.39
CA ASP A 185 12.76 3.50 18.34
C ASP A 185 13.73 4.70 18.27
N ILE A 186 13.39 5.77 17.50
CA ILE A 186 14.14 7.03 17.49
C ILE A 186 14.19 7.64 18.90
N ALA A 187 13.03 7.77 19.56
CA ALA A 187 12.95 8.34 20.90
C ALA A 187 13.71 7.50 21.93
N LYS A 188 13.59 6.18 21.84
CA LYS A 188 14.33 5.26 22.71
C LYS A 188 15.85 5.41 22.57
N HIS A 189 16.35 5.64 21.37
CA HIS A 189 17.79 5.88 21.14
C HIS A 189 18.29 7.16 21.84
N ILE A 190 17.41 8.15 21.99
CA ILE A 190 17.69 9.43 22.69
C ILE A 190 17.50 9.29 24.22
N GLY A 191 16.83 8.22 24.69
CA GLY A 191 16.47 8.04 26.10
C GLY A 191 15.20 8.81 26.51
N THR A 192 14.25 8.96 25.58
CA THR A 192 12.94 9.58 25.80
C THR A 192 11.82 8.73 25.18
N PHE A 193 10.62 9.28 25.08
CA PHE A 193 9.47 8.70 24.38
C PHE A 193 9.07 9.53 23.17
N ALA A 194 8.34 8.93 22.24
CA ALA A 194 7.63 9.64 21.19
C ALA A 194 6.40 8.86 20.72
N HIS A 195 5.45 9.59 20.15
CA HIS A 195 4.35 9.01 19.37
C HIS A 195 4.07 9.87 18.14
N LEU A 196 3.37 9.31 17.16
CA LEU A 196 2.97 10.06 15.97
C LEU A 196 1.74 10.92 16.27
N THR A 197 1.81 12.20 15.90
CA THR A 197 0.63 13.11 15.89
C THR A 197 0.06 13.27 14.50
N ALA A 198 0.84 13.01 13.44
CA ALA A 198 0.34 12.92 12.08
C ALA A 198 1.22 11.95 11.26
N LEU A 199 0.60 11.30 10.29
CA LEU A 199 1.28 10.44 9.33
C LEU A 199 0.62 10.59 7.96
N ARG A 200 1.42 10.85 6.92
CA ARG A 200 0.94 10.94 5.55
C ARG A 200 1.78 10.05 4.63
N ARG A 201 1.17 9.09 3.97
CA ARG A 201 1.88 8.32 2.95
C ARG A 201 1.94 9.12 1.66
N THR A 202 3.15 9.48 1.24
CA THR A 202 3.42 10.32 0.06
C THR A 202 3.70 9.50 -1.19
N GLU A 203 4.26 8.28 -1.03
CA GLU A 203 4.59 7.41 -2.15
C GLU A 203 4.32 5.93 -1.82
N THR A 204 3.94 5.16 -2.83
CA THR A 204 3.92 3.70 -2.82
C THR A 204 4.01 3.16 -4.23
N ALA A 205 4.90 2.19 -4.48
CA ALA A 205 5.00 1.49 -5.76
C ALA A 205 5.23 2.39 -6.99
N GLY A 206 5.96 3.49 -6.81
CA GLY A 206 6.22 4.47 -7.88
C GLY A 206 5.08 5.48 -8.10
N PHE A 207 3.94 5.32 -7.43
CA PHE A 207 2.89 6.35 -7.43
C PHE A 207 3.16 7.38 -6.35
N THR A 208 2.84 8.65 -6.64
CA THR A 208 3.00 9.78 -5.72
C THR A 208 1.65 10.35 -5.32
N ILE A 209 1.63 11.04 -4.18
CA ILE A 209 0.42 11.69 -3.66
C ILE A 209 -0.12 12.77 -4.61
N ALA A 210 0.73 13.40 -5.42
CA ALA A 210 0.33 14.40 -6.41
C ALA A 210 -0.61 13.86 -7.50
N GLN A 211 -0.61 12.53 -7.71
CA GLN A 211 -1.47 11.84 -8.69
C GLN A 211 -2.81 11.39 -8.07
N SER A 212 -3.04 11.66 -6.79
CA SER A 212 -4.20 11.12 -6.08
C SER A 212 -5.37 12.09 -6.01
N HIS A 213 -6.55 11.56 -5.75
CA HIS A 213 -7.81 12.30 -5.67
C HIS A 213 -8.46 12.11 -4.30
N THR A 214 -8.99 13.18 -3.72
CA THR A 214 -9.75 13.12 -2.46
C THR A 214 -11.17 12.58 -2.69
N LEU A 215 -11.78 12.01 -1.64
CA LEU A 215 -13.19 11.58 -1.72
C LEU A 215 -14.14 12.74 -2.06
N GLU A 216 -13.81 13.95 -1.61
CA GLU A 216 -14.59 15.16 -1.89
C GLU A 216 -14.50 15.55 -3.38
N ALA A 217 -13.30 15.61 -3.93
CA ALA A 217 -13.10 15.87 -5.37
C ALA A 217 -13.88 14.84 -6.22
N LEU A 218 -13.76 13.55 -5.88
CA LEU A 218 -14.46 12.48 -6.59
C LEU A 218 -16.00 12.60 -6.48
N ALA A 219 -16.52 13.09 -5.36
CA ALA A 219 -17.97 13.24 -5.18
C ALA A 219 -18.56 14.35 -6.06
N ASN A 220 -17.75 15.36 -6.42
CA ASN A 220 -18.16 16.50 -7.27
C ASN A 220 -18.10 16.20 -8.78
N LEU A 221 -17.49 15.09 -9.18
CA LEU A 221 -17.41 14.66 -10.59
C LEU A 221 -18.64 13.83 -10.98
N ASP A 222 -18.95 13.81 -12.26
CA ASP A 222 -19.91 12.86 -12.83
C ASP A 222 -19.27 11.45 -12.98
N GLU A 223 -20.04 10.49 -13.49
CA GLU A 223 -19.56 9.11 -13.62
C GLU A 223 -18.45 8.95 -14.66
N THR A 224 -18.59 9.63 -15.79
CA THR A 224 -17.60 9.58 -16.90
C THR A 224 -16.29 10.24 -16.50
N GLU A 225 -16.38 11.39 -15.84
CA GLU A 225 -15.22 12.10 -15.32
C GLU A 225 -14.47 11.25 -14.29
N ARG A 226 -15.20 10.59 -13.34
CA ARG A 226 -14.56 9.67 -12.38
C ARG A 226 -13.87 8.52 -13.06
N ASP A 227 -14.49 7.92 -14.08
CA ASP A 227 -13.93 6.77 -14.79
C ASP A 227 -12.65 7.12 -15.53
N SER A 228 -12.55 8.34 -16.07
CA SER A 228 -11.33 8.83 -16.74
C SER A 228 -10.13 8.99 -15.81
N LEU A 229 -10.34 9.01 -14.48
CA LEU A 229 -9.27 9.07 -13.49
C LEU A 229 -8.69 7.69 -13.15
N LEU A 230 -9.30 6.62 -13.64
CA LEU A 230 -8.81 5.27 -13.38
C LEU A 230 -7.59 4.95 -14.24
N LEU A 231 -6.53 4.55 -13.59
CA LEU A 231 -5.37 3.96 -14.26
C LEU A 231 -5.71 2.53 -14.73
N PRO A 232 -5.12 2.05 -15.83
CA PRO A 232 -5.33 0.69 -16.32
C PRO A 232 -4.79 -0.36 -15.31
N CYS A 233 -5.30 -1.60 -15.41
CA CYS A 233 -5.01 -2.66 -14.44
C CYS A 233 -3.54 -3.07 -14.42
N ASP A 234 -2.83 -2.95 -15.54
CA ASP A 234 -1.44 -3.35 -15.73
C ASP A 234 -0.42 -2.44 -15.07
N VAL A 235 -0.82 -1.22 -14.62
CA VAL A 235 0.06 -0.35 -13.82
C VAL A 235 0.53 -1.02 -12.53
N LEU A 236 -0.28 -1.96 -11.99
CA LEU A 236 0.05 -2.71 -10.78
C LEU A 236 1.21 -3.70 -10.98
N VAL A 237 1.56 -3.99 -12.21
CA VAL A 237 2.55 -4.98 -12.61
C VAL A 237 3.55 -4.45 -13.64
N SER A 238 3.62 -3.11 -13.77
CA SER A 238 4.45 -2.42 -14.77
C SER A 238 5.95 -2.72 -14.66
N HIS A 239 6.42 -3.15 -13.50
CA HIS A 239 7.80 -3.55 -13.23
C HIS A 239 8.18 -4.92 -13.83
N PHE A 240 7.21 -5.73 -14.27
CA PHE A 240 7.49 -6.99 -14.96
C PHE A 240 7.74 -6.79 -16.45
N PRO A 241 8.58 -7.64 -17.09
CA PRO A 241 8.75 -7.66 -18.53
C PRO A 241 7.41 -7.91 -19.24
N GLN A 242 7.35 -7.59 -20.53
CA GLN A 242 6.12 -7.76 -21.31
C GLN A 242 6.37 -8.53 -22.59
N THR A 243 5.31 -9.14 -23.11
CA THR A 243 5.27 -9.78 -24.42
C THR A 243 3.92 -9.57 -25.10
N VAL A 244 3.91 -9.69 -26.40
CA VAL A 244 2.70 -9.60 -27.24
C VAL A 244 2.39 -10.98 -27.82
N LEU A 245 1.15 -11.40 -27.76
CA LEU A 245 0.70 -12.67 -28.32
C LEU A 245 -0.41 -12.44 -29.34
N ASN A 246 -0.43 -13.26 -30.37
CA ASN A 246 -1.55 -13.30 -31.30
C ASN A 246 -2.81 -13.88 -30.63
N ASP A 247 -3.96 -13.67 -31.26
CA ASP A 247 -5.27 -14.06 -30.68
C ASP A 247 -5.36 -15.56 -30.40
N TYR A 248 -4.74 -16.42 -31.21
CA TYR A 248 -4.72 -17.86 -31.00
C TYR A 248 -3.98 -18.24 -29.71
N ALA A 249 -2.78 -17.70 -29.49
CA ALA A 249 -2.01 -17.96 -28.28
C ALA A 249 -2.68 -17.39 -27.03
N VAL A 250 -3.31 -16.21 -27.13
CA VAL A 250 -4.15 -15.64 -26.06
C VAL A 250 -5.30 -16.56 -25.72
N HIS A 251 -6.02 -17.05 -26.72
CA HIS A 251 -7.13 -18.00 -26.51
C HIS A 251 -6.66 -19.28 -25.81
N MET A 252 -5.52 -19.84 -26.23
CA MET A 252 -4.90 -21.00 -25.57
C MET A 252 -4.66 -20.72 -24.07
N LEU A 253 -4.05 -19.57 -23.71
CA LEU A 253 -3.83 -19.20 -22.30
C LEU A 253 -5.15 -19.09 -21.53
N GLN A 254 -6.19 -18.51 -22.12
CA GLN A 254 -7.51 -18.35 -21.52
C GLN A 254 -8.21 -19.70 -21.27
N CYS A 255 -7.95 -20.68 -22.14
CA CYS A 255 -8.40 -22.06 -21.98
C CYS A 255 -7.50 -22.91 -21.04
N GLY A 256 -6.52 -22.30 -20.36
CA GLY A 256 -5.59 -23.00 -19.48
C GLY A 256 -4.53 -23.82 -20.19
N GLN A 257 -4.41 -23.68 -21.50
CA GLN A 257 -3.37 -24.33 -22.30
C GLN A 257 -2.07 -23.52 -22.25
N ARG A 258 -0.97 -24.11 -22.71
CA ARG A 258 0.36 -23.51 -22.68
C ARG A 258 0.86 -23.31 -24.12
N PRO A 259 0.62 -22.13 -24.74
CA PRO A 259 1.11 -21.88 -26.10
C PRO A 259 2.63 -21.93 -26.13
N ARG A 260 3.17 -22.39 -27.29
CA ARG A 260 4.61 -22.35 -27.57
C ARG A 260 5.05 -20.89 -27.71
N PHE A 261 6.23 -20.60 -27.20
CA PHE A 261 6.81 -19.28 -27.23
C PHE A 261 8.33 -19.39 -27.42
N GLU A 262 8.86 -18.74 -28.46
CA GLU A 262 10.26 -18.93 -28.92
C GLU A 262 11.19 -17.77 -28.54
N GLU A 263 10.65 -16.64 -28.04
CA GLU A 263 11.48 -15.53 -27.59
C GLU A 263 12.08 -15.81 -26.22
N ASP A 264 13.29 -15.29 -25.95
CA ASP A 264 13.94 -15.44 -24.65
C ASP A 264 13.35 -14.45 -23.64
N LEU A 265 12.64 -15.00 -22.66
CA LEU A 265 12.06 -14.26 -21.56
C LEU A 265 12.66 -14.74 -20.22
N PRO A 266 12.71 -13.89 -19.19
CA PRO A 266 13.10 -14.34 -17.86
C PRO A 266 12.20 -15.46 -17.36
N SER A 267 12.78 -16.58 -16.89
CA SER A 267 12.03 -17.74 -16.38
C SER A 267 11.53 -17.56 -14.94
N ASP A 268 12.17 -16.65 -14.17
CA ASP A 268 11.94 -16.54 -12.72
C ASP A 268 10.99 -15.38 -12.35
N THR A 269 10.46 -14.69 -13.36
CA THR A 269 9.67 -13.46 -13.19
C THR A 269 8.38 -13.58 -14.00
N PRO A 270 7.23 -13.17 -13.44
CA PRO A 270 6.01 -13.05 -14.22
C PRO A 270 6.20 -12.12 -15.43
N VAL A 271 5.53 -12.45 -16.53
CA VAL A 271 5.57 -11.68 -17.78
C VAL A 271 4.18 -11.11 -18.04
N ARG A 272 4.09 -9.82 -18.34
CA ARG A 272 2.85 -9.17 -18.78
C ARG A 272 2.54 -9.59 -20.21
N VAL A 273 1.32 -10.07 -20.43
CA VAL A 273 0.86 -10.51 -21.73
C VAL A 273 -0.11 -9.48 -22.29
N TYR A 274 0.14 -9.08 -23.55
CA TYR A 274 -0.74 -8.19 -24.31
C TYR A 274 -1.17 -8.87 -25.62
N THR A 275 -2.30 -8.46 -26.15
CA THR A 275 -2.72 -8.78 -27.52
C THR A 275 -2.01 -7.85 -28.51
N GLU A 276 -2.02 -8.18 -29.80
CA GLU A 276 -1.45 -7.35 -30.87
C GLU A 276 -2.05 -5.94 -30.95
N ASN A 277 -3.29 -5.77 -30.52
CA ASN A 277 -3.95 -4.46 -30.42
C ASN A 277 -3.70 -3.74 -29.09
N GLY A 278 -2.72 -4.18 -28.29
CA GLY A 278 -2.27 -3.51 -27.06
C GLY A 278 -3.13 -3.76 -25.82
N ARG A 279 -4.11 -4.66 -25.87
CA ARG A 279 -4.95 -4.98 -24.70
C ARG A 279 -4.19 -5.88 -23.73
N PHE A 280 -4.17 -5.49 -22.44
CA PHE A 280 -3.61 -6.32 -21.37
C PHE A 280 -4.44 -7.57 -21.13
N VAL A 281 -3.84 -8.73 -21.18
CA VAL A 281 -4.44 -10.06 -20.99
C VAL A 281 -4.24 -10.55 -19.55
N GLY A 282 -3.08 -10.24 -18.96
CA GLY A 282 -2.73 -10.68 -17.61
C GLY A 282 -1.25 -11.03 -17.48
N LEU A 283 -0.96 -11.91 -16.52
CA LEU A 283 0.38 -12.41 -16.25
C LEU A 283 0.53 -13.88 -16.64
N ALA A 284 1.66 -14.21 -17.23
CA ALA A 284 2.11 -15.57 -17.50
C ALA A 284 3.51 -15.82 -16.92
N GLU A 285 3.89 -17.07 -16.81
CA GLU A 285 5.22 -17.59 -16.48
C GLU A 285 5.82 -18.22 -17.73
N TYR A 286 7.05 -17.83 -18.07
CA TYR A 286 7.77 -18.49 -19.15
C TYR A 286 8.49 -19.73 -18.63
N GLN A 287 8.13 -20.89 -19.16
CA GLN A 287 8.74 -22.18 -18.86
C GLN A 287 9.83 -22.50 -19.91
N LYS A 288 11.05 -22.03 -19.66
CA LYS A 288 12.17 -22.05 -20.60
C LYS A 288 12.51 -23.46 -21.11
N GLU A 289 12.45 -24.47 -20.23
CA GLU A 289 12.83 -25.87 -20.58
C GLU A 289 11.94 -26.47 -21.66
N ILE A 290 10.71 -26.01 -21.76
CA ILE A 290 9.72 -26.52 -22.73
C ILE A 290 9.28 -25.46 -23.72
N CYS A 291 9.84 -24.25 -23.68
CA CYS A 291 9.51 -23.11 -24.52
C CYS A 291 7.99 -22.83 -24.56
N ARG A 292 7.36 -22.69 -23.38
CA ARG A 292 5.91 -22.47 -23.26
C ARG A 292 5.58 -21.39 -22.24
N LEU A 293 4.47 -20.70 -22.49
CA LEU A 293 3.87 -19.79 -21.53
C LEU A 293 2.75 -20.48 -20.74
N LYS A 294 2.77 -20.30 -19.42
CA LYS A 294 1.74 -20.77 -18.49
C LYS A 294 1.03 -19.58 -17.86
N ALA A 295 -0.29 -19.54 -17.94
CA ALA A 295 -1.08 -18.50 -17.30
C ALA A 295 -0.88 -18.52 -15.78
N LEU A 296 -0.58 -17.36 -15.18
CA LEU A 296 -0.52 -17.14 -13.74
C LEU A 296 -1.79 -16.45 -13.24
N ARG A 297 -2.15 -15.32 -13.86
CA ARG A 297 -3.31 -14.53 -13.50
C ARG A 297 -3.85 -13.78 -14.71
N LEU A 298 -5.00 -14.17 -15.23
CA LEU A 298 -5.59 -13.52 -16.40
C LEU A 298 -6.78 -12.64 -16.01
N MET A 299 -7.00 -11.60 -16.81
CA MET A 299 -8.24 -10.82 -16.79
C MET A 299 -9.39 -11.65 -17.38
N ASN A 300 -10.62 -11.41 -16.90
CA ASN A 300 -11.78 -12.06 -17.47
C ASN A 300 -12.08 -11.46 -18.85
N THR A 301 -12.33 -12.30 -19.85
CA THR A 301 -12.63 -11.90 -21.23
C THR A 301 -13.86 -11.00 -21.35
N ALA A 302 -14.88 -11.20 -20.51
CA ALA A 302 -16.09 -10.37 -20.47
C ALA A 302 -15.85 -8.94 -19.96
N ALA A 303 -14.75 -8.68 -19.25
CA ALA A 303 -14.42 -7.38 -18.67
C ALA A 303 -13.62 -6.47 -19.63
N SER A 304 -13.29 -6.95 -20.84
CA SER A 304 -12.37 -6.30 -21.77
C SER A 304 -13.07 -5.57 -22.92
N ALA A 305 -14.39 -5.47 -22.90
CA ALA A 305 -15.19 -4.89 -23.98
C ALA A 305 -15.88 -3.55 -23.60
N ALA A 306 -15.32 -2.85 -22.57
CA ALA A 306 -15.80 -1.53 -22.17
C ALA A 306 -14.64 -0.53 -22.12
#